data_ea80251d5adb7224d0da63444ddb412b
#
_entry.id   ea80251d5adb7224d0da63444ddb412b
#
_cell.length_a   1.000
_cell.length_b   1.000
_cell.length_c   1.000
_cell.angle_alpha   90.00
_cell.angle_beta   90.00
_cell.angle_gamma   90.00
#
_symmetry.space_group_name_H-M   'P 1'
#
loop_
_entity.id
_entity.type
_entity.pdbx_description
1 polymer ?
#
loop_
_entity_poly.entity_id
_entity_poly.type
_entity_poly.pdbx_seq_one_letter_code
_entity_poly.pdbx_strand_id
1 'polypeptide(L)'
;NTLACLALASLYGIGSDTIQRALTAFHGTDRRFELKGVKNGFTIIDDYAHHPTEIAATLKAARNYPHKTLWCAFQPHTYTRTKAFLKDFASSLALADKVILADIYAAREKDPGDISSQNIADELKKLGKEVFYVHSFDEIEKFILENLVHGDLLITMGAGDIVKVGENLLGE
;
A
#
# COMPACT_ATOMS: atom_id res chain seq x y z
N ASN A 1 3.33 -8.56 15.67
CA ASN A 1 2.46 -9.76 15.91
C ASN A 1 3.28 -11.02 16.20
N THR A 2 4.40 -11.29 15.53
CA THR A 2 5.23 -12.48 15.77
C THR A 2 5.64 -12.63 17.24
N LEU A 3 6.08 -11.56 17.90
CA LEU A 3 6.44 -11.59 19.32
C LEU A 3 5.26 -11.99 20.22
N ALA A 4 4.04 -11.55 19.91
CA ALA A 4 2.86 -11.93 20.66
C ALA A 4 2.52 -13.41 20.46
N CYS A 5 2.67 -13.92 19.23
CA CYS A 5 2.52 -15.35 18.94
C CYS A 5 3.56 -16.19 19.67
N LEU A 6 4.82 -15.75 19.71
CA LEU A 6 5.90 -16.42 20.44
C LEU A 6 5.60 -16.49 21.95
N ALA A 7 5.19 -15.36 22.55
CA ALA A 7 4.85 -15.31 23.96
C ALA A 7 3.69 -16.26 24.29
N LEU A 8 2.64 -16.24 23.45
CA LEU A 8 1.48 -17.13 23.63
C LEU A 8 1.88 -18.60 23.46
N ALA A 9 2.63 -18.94 22.40
CA ALA A 9 3.10 -20.31 22.18
C ALA A 9 3.94 -20.83 23.37
N SER A 10 4.80 -19.97 23.93
CA SER A 10 5.58 -20.31 25.13
C SER A 10 4.71 -20.56 26.34
N LEU A 11 3.62 -19.77 26.54
CA LEU A 11 2.66 -19.98 27.64
C LEU A 11 1.92 -21.32 27.50
N TYR A 12 1.66 -21.77 26.27
CA TYR A 12 1.06 -23.09 26.01
C TYR A 12 2.07 -24.25 25.97
N GLY A 13 3.32 -24.01 26.33
CA GLY A 13 4.36 -25.03 26.38
C GLY A 13 4.79 -25.58 25.02
N ILE A 14 4.56 -24.84 23.93
CA ILE A 14 5.01 -25.24 22.59
C ILE A 14 6.54 -25.08 22.53
N GLY A 15 7.22 -26.18 22.16
CA GLY A 15 8.70 -26.19 22.09
C GLY A 15 9.26 -25.27 20.99
N SER A 16 10.45 -24.72 21.24
CA SER A 16 11.14 -23.78 20.37
C SER A 16 11.30 -24.27 18.92
N ASP A 17 11.62 -25.56 18.74
CA ASP A 17 11.81 -26.16 17.40
C ASP A 17 10.51 -26.14 16.58
N THR A 18 9.37 -26.37 17.24
CA THR A 18 8.06 -26.32 16.59
C THR A 18 7.71 -24.88 16.21
N ILE A 19 7.97 -23.93 17.11
CA ILE A 19 7.79 -22.51 16.85
C ILE A 19 8.65 -22.06 15.67
N GLN A 20 9.92 -22.43 15.65
CA GLN A 20 10.86 -22.07 14.56
C GLN A 20 10.38 -22.64 13.23
N ARG A 21 9.99 -23.90 13.16
CA ARG A 21 9.44 -24.52 11.94
C ARG A 21 8.19 -23.79 11.45
N ALA A 22 7.27 -23.48 12.36
CA ALA A 22 6.03 -22.77 12.03
C ALA A 22 6.31 -21.37 11.47
N LEU A 23 7.25 -20.62 12.08
CA LEU A 23 7.64 -19.29 11.60
C LEU A 23 8.33 -19.35 10.24
N THR A 24 9.18 -20.36 10.01
CA THR A 24 9.86 -20.55 8.71
C THR A 24 8.87 -20.92 7.60
N ALA A 25 7.83 -21.67 7.93
CA ALA A 25 6.78 -22.06 6.97
C ALA A 25 5.70 -20.99 6.76
N PHE A 26 5.70 -19.92 7.56
CA PHE A 26 4.69 -18.87 7.44
C PHE A 26 5.09 -17.86 6.37
N HIS A 27 4.31 -17.79 5.31
CA HIS A 27 4.57 -16.92 4.15
C HIS A 27 3.91 -15.53 4.25
N GLY A 28 3.36 -15.17 5.40
CA GLY A 28 2.67 -13.90 5.62
C GLY A 28 1.16 -14.05 5.62
N THR A 29 0.48 -12.92 5.64
CA THR A 29 -0.98 -12.81 5.58
C THR A 29 -1.33 -12.03 4.32
N ASP A 30 -2.38 -12.43 3.63
CA ASP A 30 -2.87 -11.73 2.45
C ASP A 30 -3.01 -10.23 2.73
N ARG A 31 -2.62 -9.43 1.77
CA ARG A 31 -2.68 -7.96 1.85
C ARG A 31 -1.91 -7.34 3.03
N ARG A 32 -0.84 -7.98 3.51
CA ARG A 32 0.05 -7.45 4.57
C ARG A 32 1.50 -7.52 4.11
N PHE A 33 1.94 -6.50 3.38
CA PHE A 33 3.23 -6.47 2.67
C PHE A 33 3.42 -7.74 1.81
N GLU A 34 2.35 -8.11 1.13
CA GLU A 34 2.26 -9.34 0.34
C GLU A 34 2.96 -9.17 -1.00
N LEU A 35 3.96 -9.99 -1.26
CA LEU A 35 4.58 -10.04 -2.58
C LEU A 35 3.59 -10.71 -3.56
N LYS A 36 3.04 -9.93 -4.49
CA LYS A 36 2.14 -10.41 -5.53
C LYS A 36 2.92 -11.01 -6.71
N GLY A 37 4.00 -10.39 -7.13
CA GLY A 37 4.80 -10.88 -8.25
C GLY A 37 5.73 -9.83 -8.87
N VAL A 38 6.18 -10.14 -10.09
CA VAL A 38 7.06 -9.26 -10.88
C VAL A 38 6.47 -9.08 -12.28
N LYS A 39 6.36 -7.84 -12.74
CA LYS A 39 5.89 -7.49 -14.09
C LYS A 39 6.92 -6.59 -14.77
N ASN A 40 7.37 -6.94 -15.97
CA ASN A 40 8.35 -6.17 -16.74
C ASN A 40 9.63 -5.80 -15.94
N GLY A 41 9.94 -6.62 -14.90
CA GLY A 41 11.11 -6.42 -14.04
C GLY A 41 10.90 -5.46 -12.86
N PHE A 42 9.70 -4.87 -12.65
CA PHE A 42 9.34 -4.22 -11.40
C PHE A 42 8.58 -5.16 -10.48
N THR A 43 8.80 -5.03 -9.18
CA THR A 43 8.16 -5.86 -8.15
C THR A 43 6.84 -5.25 -7.71
N ILE A 44 5.81 -6.08 -7.50
CA ILE A 44 4.48 -5.67 -7.03
C ILE A 44 4.24 -6.25 -5.64
N ILE A 45 3.93 -5.37 -4.69
CA ILE A 45 3.52 -5.70 -3.31
C ILE A 45 2.13 -5.11 -3.06
N ASP A 46 1.26 -5.84 -2.35
CA ASP A 46 -0.01 -5.30 -1.86
C ASP A 46 0.01 -5.16 -0.34
N ASP A 47 -0.58 -4.07 0.16
CA ASP A 47 -0.74 -3.82 1.59
C ASP A 47 -2.10 -3.18 1.90
N TYR A 48 -2.78 -3.70 2.91
CA TYR A 48 -4.11 -3.24 3.34
C TYR A 48 -4.07 -1.90 4.11
N ALA A 49 -2.90 -1.32 4.33
CA ALA A 49 -2.73 -0.08 5.08
C ALA A 49 -3.64 1.03 4.55
N HIS A 50 -4.43 1.62 5.43
CA HIS A 50 -5.43 2.63 5.11
C HIS A 50 -5.56 3.72 6.19
N HIS A 51 -4.69 3.71 7.18
CA HIS A 51 -4.50 4.75 8.20
C HIS A 51 -3.10 5.33 8.07
N PRO A 52 -2.88 6.65 8.25
CA PRO A 52 -1.57 7.28 8.06
C PRO A 52 -0.41 6.58 8.78
N THR A 53 -0.64 6.11 10.02
CA THR A 53 0.37 5.37 10.80
C THR A 53 0.77 4.05 10.14
N GLU A 54 -0.20 3.31 9.59
CA GLU A 54 0.03 2.04 8.88
C GLU A 54 0.77 2.30 7.58
N ILE A 55 0.33 3.29 6.78
CA ILE A 55 0.97 3.72 5.54
C ILE A 55 2.44 4.06 5.78
N ALA A 56 2.72 4.87 6.81
CA ALA A 56 4.08 5.23 7.16
C ALA A 56 4.93 4.01 7.56
N ALA A 57 4.36 3.06 8.29
CA ALA A 57 5.06 1.84 8.69
C ALA A 57 5.39 0.96 7.47
N THR A 58 4.42 0.75 6.57
CA THR A 58 4.59 -0.03 5.34
C THR A 58 5.62 0.61 4.41
N LEU A 59 5.54 1.92 4.16
CA LEU A 59 6.49 2.61 3.28
C LEU A 59 7.92 2.66 3.88
N LYS A 60 8.06 2.77 5.20
CA LYS A 60 9.36 2.63 5.87
C LYS A 60 9.93 1.22 5.72
N ALA A 61 9.11 0.18 5.83
CA ALA A 61 9.54 -1.19 5.61
C ALA A 61 9.97 -1.39 4.14
N ALA A 62 9.20 -0.85 3.19
CA ALA A 62 9.50 -0.91 1.76
C ALA A 62 10.84 -0.27 1.39
N ARG A 63 11.26 0.76 2.10
CA ARG A 63 12.58 1.39 1.91
C ARG A 63 13.77 0.43 2.14
N ASN A 64 13.56 -0.63 2.90
CA ASN A 64 14.57 -1.67 3.13
C ASN A 64 14.52 -2.79 2.07
N TYR A 65 13.49 -2.81 1.22
CA TYR A 65 13.39 -3.75 0.11
C TYR A 65 14.20 -3.23 -1.09
N PRO A 66 14.93 -4.07 -1.82
CA PRO A 66 15.71 -3.62 -2.97
C PRO A 66 14.83 -2.95 -4.04
N HIS A 67 15.09 -1.70 -4.39
CA HIS A 67 14.36 -0.98 -5.44
C HIS A 67 15.18 0.20 -5.99
N LYS A 68 14.83 0.65 -7.20
CA LYS A 68 15.31 1.90 -7.78
C LYS A 68 14.41 3.07 -7.35
N THR A 69 13.11 2.97 -7.68
CA THR A 69 12.08 3.95 -7.34
C THR A 69 10.97 3.24 -6.56
N LEU A 70 10.57 3.79 -5.43
CA LEU A 70 9.43 3.33 -4.65
C LEU A 70 8.17 4.07 -5.10
N TRP A 71 7.27 3.33 -5.76
CA TRP A 71 5.95 3.80 -6.16
C TRP A 71 4.88 3.32 -5.19
N CYS A 72 3.94 4.19 -4.85
CA CYS A 72 2.77 3.85 -4.05
C CYS A 72 1.50 4.20 -4.82
N ALA A 73 0.74 3.18 -5.25
CA ALA A 73 -0.61 3.35 -5.78
C ALA A 73 -1.60 3.23 -4.62
N PHE A 74 -2.13 4.36 -4.17
CA PHE A 74 -2.95 4.45 -2.97
C PHE A 74 -4.41 4.76 -3.28
N GLN A 75 -5.33 4.00 -2.66
CA GLN A 75 -6.76 4.27 -2.66
C GLN A 75 -7.19 4.71 -1.27
N PRO A 76 -7.57 5.98 -1.06
CA PRO A 76 -8.12 6.42 0.21
C PRO A 76 -9.43 5.68 0.53
N HIS A 77 -9.65 5.34 1.79
CA HIS A 77 -10.84 4.62 2.24
C HIS A 77 -11.70 5.53 3.09
N THR A 78 -12.91 5.83 2.60
CA THR A 78 -13.97 6.71 3.11
C THR A 78 -13.67 8.22 3.03
N TYR A 79 -14.69 8.99 2.76
CA TYR A 79 -14.60 10.46 2.67
C TYR A 79 -14.30 11.08 4.03
N THR A 80 -14.97 10.60 5.08
CA THR A 80 -14.79 11.10 6.47
C THR A 80 -13.36 10.95 6.93
N ARG A 81 -12.74 9.79 6.72
CA ARG A 81 -11.34 9.54 7.10
C ARG A 81 -10.40 10.38 6.26
N THR A 82 -10.62 10.46 4.95
CA THR A 82 -9.78 11.25 4.05
C THR A 82 -9.76 12.71 4.46
N LYS A 83 -10.91 13.27 4.81
CA LYS A 83 -11.04 14.65 5.28
C LYS A 83 -10.35 14.86 6.65
N ALA A 84 -10.58 13.95 7.60
CA ALA A 84 -10.03 14.04 8.95
C ALA A 84 -8.49 13.97 8.98
N PHE A 85 -7.89 13.13 8.12
CA PHE A 85 -6.45 12.87 8.11
C PHE A 85 -5.74 13.40 6.87
N LEU A 86 -6.28 14.41 6.18
CA LEU A 86 -5.77 14.89 4.89
C LEU A 86 -4.26 15.16 4.90
N LYS A 87 -3.77 15.93 5.88
CA LYS A 87 -2.35 16.28 6.00
C LYS A 87 -1.49 15.08 6.44
N ASP A 88 -2.04 14.22 7.29
CA ASP A 88 -1.35 13.02 7.77
C ASP A 88 -1.19 12.00 6.64
N PHE A 89 -2.20 11.86 5.76
CA PHE A 89 -2.07 11.08 4.54
C PHE A 89 -0.95 11.61 3.65
N ALA A 90 -0.92 12.89 3.35
CA ALA A 90 0.13 13.48 2.54
C ALA A 90 1.52 13.26 3.16
N SER A 91 1.66 13.50 4.47
CA SER A 91 2.93 13.31 5.17
C SER A 91 3.41 11.86 5.17
N SER A 92 2.50 10.89 5.32
CA SER A 92 2.85 9.47 5.30
C SER A 92 3.14 8.96 3.88
N LEU A 93 2.34 9.35 2.89
CA LEU A 93 2.55 8.97 1.48
C LEU A 93 3.82 9.62 0.90
N ALA A 94 4.25 10.77 1.42
CA ALA A 94 5.50 11.41 1.03
C ALA A 94 6.76 10.58 1.33
N LEU A 95 6.64 9.46 2.04
CA LEU A 95 7.71 8.49 2.21
C LEU A 95 7.98 7.64 0.95
N ALA A 96 7.05 7.56 0.02
CA ALA A 96 7.30 7.02 -1.32
C ALA A 96 8.05 8.05 -2.17
N ASP A 97 8.72 7.60 -3.24
CA ASP A 97 9.36 8.49 -4.20
C ASP A 97 8.31 9.11 -5.13
N LYS A 98 7.35 8.30 -5.58
CA LYS A 98 6.24 8.71 -6.43
C LYS A 98 4.92 8.11 -5.94
N VAL A 99 3.84 8.85 -6.08
CA VAL A 99 2.51 8.46 -5.60
C VAL A 99 1.50 8.50 -6.73
N ILE A 100 0.73 7.43 -6.87
CA ILE A 100 -0.45 7.37 -7.72
C ILE A 100 -1.67 7.32 -6.80
N LEU A 101 -2.64 8.20 -6.99
CA LEU A 101 -3.86 8.25 -6.20
C LEU A 101 -5.03 7.79 -7.06
N ALA A 102 -5.79 6.81 -6.56
CA ALA A 102 -7.10 6.46 -7.08
C ALA A 102 -8.21 7.31 -6.46
N ASP A 103 -9.42 7.22 -6.99
CA ASP A 103 -10.61 7.79 -6.36
C ASP A 103 -10.85 7.19 -4.97
N ILE A 104 -11.48 7.98 -4.09
CA ILE A 104 -11.82 7.53 -2.74
C ILE A 104 -12.78 6.33 -2.81
N TYR A 105 -12.43 5.24 -2.15
CA TYR A 105 -13.36 4.14 -1.94
C TYR A 105 -14.41 4.54 -0.89
N ALA A 106 -15.62 4.80 -1.34
CA ALA A 106 -16.68 5.33 -0.50
C ALA A 106 -17.16 4.37 0.59
N ALA A 107 -17.03 3.04 0.38
CA ALA A 107 -17.61 2.00 1.24
C ALA A 107 -19.12 2.20 1.41
N ARG A 108 -19.55 2.68 2.59
CA ARG A 108 -20.97 2.93 2.90
C ARG A 108 -21.33 4.43 2.96
N GLU A 109 -20.34 5.29 2.73
CA GLU A 109 -20.54 6.74 2.78
C GLU A 109 -21.11 7.27 1.46
N LYS A 110 -21.89 8.34 1.55
CA LYS A 110 -22.28 9.14 0.38
C LYS A 110 -21.20 10.18 0.14
N ASP A 111 -20.95 10.50 -1.12
CA ASP A 111 -20.02 11.56 -1.47
C ASP A 111 -20.55 12.91 -0.92
N PRO A 112 -19.78 13.58 -0.03
CA PRO A 112 -20.15 14.89 0.51
C PRO A 112 -19.87 16.03 -0.47
N GLY A 113 -19.14 15.79 -1.58
CA GLY A 113 -18.79 16.77 -2.59
C GLY A 113 -17.71 17.80 -2.18
N ASP A 114 -17.11 17.66 -1.00
CA ASP A 114 -16.13 18.61 -0.47
C ASP A 114 -14.73 18.02 -0.21
N ILE A 115 -14.54 16.75 -0.56
CA ILE A 115 -13.25 16.04 -0.43
C ILE A 115 -13.08 15.03 -1.55
N SER A 116 -11.90 14.97 -2.10
CA SER A 116 -11.49 13.98 -3.12
C SER A 116 -10.01 13.64 -2.97
N SER A 117 -9.52 12.67 -3.72
CA SER A 117 -8.09 12.35 -3.77
C SER A 117 -7.23 13.49 -4.32
N GLN A 118 -7.83 14.44 -5.08
CA GLN A 118 -7.16 15.66 -5.51
C GLN A 118 -6.64 16.49 -4.32
N ASN A 119 -7.39 16.53 -3.21
CA ASN A 119 -6.96 17.27 -2.02
C ASN A 119 -5.67 16.66 -1.42
N ILE A 120 -5.54 15.32 -1.42
CA ILE A 120 -4.29 14.65 -1.01
C ILE A 120 -3.16 14.98 -2.00
N ALA A 121 -3.46 14.95 -3.31
CA ALA A 121 -2.48 15.30 -4.33
C ALA A 121 -1.94 16.72 -4.15
N ASP A 122 -2.80 17.67 -3.84
CA ASP A 122 -2.41 19.06 -3.64
C ASP A 122 -1.52 19.24 -2.39
N GLU A 123 -1.82 18.52 -1.30
CA GLU A 123 -0.95 18.51 -0.12
C GLU A 123 0.42 17.84 -0.41
N LEU A 124 0.45 16.74 -1.17
CA LEU A 124 1.69 16.09 -1.60
C LEU A 124 2.56 17.01 -2.49
N LYS A 125 1.94 17.75 -3.41
CA LYS A 125 2.64 18.75 -4.25
C LYS A 125 3.28 19.85 -3.41
N LYS A 126 2.61 20.32 -2.34
CA LYS A 126 3.19 21.30 -1.39
C LYS A 126 4.43 20.76 -0.68
N LEU A 127 4.52 19.43 -0.49
CA LEU A 127 5.69 18.74 0.05
C LEU A 127 6.77 18.44 -1.01
N GLY A 128 6.58 18.91 -2.26
CA GLY A 128 7.51 18.69 -3.36
C GLY A 128 7.50 17.26 -3.92
N LYS A 129 6.43 16.50 -3.69
CA LYS A 129 6.30 15.11 -4.18
C LYS A 129 5.69 15.04 -5.57
N GLU A 130 6.22 14.12 -6.37
CA GLU A 130 5.63 13.75 -7.65
C GLU A 130 4.41 12.87 -7.41
N VAL A 131 3.24 13.36 -7.79
CA VAL A 131 1.96 12.70 -7.55
C VAL A 131 1.07 12.78 -8.77
N PHE A 132 0.40 11.67 -9.05
CA PHE A 132 -0.51 11.47 -10.18
C PHE A 132 -1.88 11.05 -9.63
N TYR A 133 -2.92 11.79 -9.97
CA TYR A 133 -4.28 11.44 -9.63
C TYR A 133 -4.97 10.87 -10.86
N VAL A 134 -5.41 9.63 -10.78
CA VAL A 134 -5.97 8.85 -11.89
C VAL A 134 -7.27 8.19 -11.44
N HIS A 135 -8.33 8.36 -12.20
CA HIS A 135 -9.69 8.02 -11.76
C HIS A 135 -10.04 6.53 -11.88
N SER A 136 -9.61 5.85 -12.93
CA SER A 136 -9.94 4.45 -13.16
C SER A 136 -8.75 3.51 -12.96
N PHE A 137 -9.00 2.28 -12.58
CA PHE A 137 -7.95 1.27 -12.43
C PHE A 137 -7.28 0.94 -13.76
N ASP A 138 -8.05 0.87 -14.86
CA ASP A 138 -7.51 0.64 -16.20
C ASP A 138 -6.49 1.74 -16.60
N GLU A 139 -6.80 2.99 -16.28
CA GLU A 139 -5.87 4.11 -16.51
C GLU A 139 -4.66 4.04 -15.58
N ILE A 140 -4.83 3.63 -14.32
CA ILE A 140 -3.73 3.41 -13.38
C ILE A 140 -2.80 2.30 -13.90
N GLU A 141 -3.36 1.17 -14.35
CA GLU A 141 -2.60 0.04 -14.90
C GLU A 141 -1.81 0.46 -16.15
N LYS A 142 -2.47 1.17 -17.06
CA LYS A 142 -1.80 1.72 -18.25
C LYS A 142 -0.68 2.67 -17.87
N PHE A 143 -0.92 3.60 -16.95
CA PHE A 143 0.07 4.54 -16.45
C PHE A 143 1.28 3.81 -15.83
N ILE A 144 1.04 2.77 -15.03
CA ILE A 144 2.09 1.95 -14.43
C ILE A 144 2.94 1.29 -15.52
N LEU A 145 2.31 0.66 -16.52
CA LEU A 145 3.03 -0.02 -17.61
C LEU A 145 3.86 0.94 -18.48
N GLU A 146 3.46 2.20 -18.59
CA GLU A 146 4.16 3.23 -19.37
C GLU A 146 5.32 3.88 -18.58
N ASN A 147 5.27 3.91 -17.27
CA ASN A 147 6.17 4.73 -16.44
C ASN A 147 7.10 3.93 -15.52
N LEU A 148 6.72 2.72 -15.08
CA LEU A 148 7.57 1.92 -14.22
C LEU A 148 8.58 1.12 -15.05
N VAL A 149 9.78 1.00 -14.50
CA VAL A 149 10.90 0.33 -15.17
C VAL A 149 11.46 -0.81 -14.34
N HIS A 150 12.30 -1.62 -14.97
CA HIS A 150 13.01 -2.72 -14.30
C HIS A 150 13.74 -2.23 -13.03
N GLY A 151 13.46 -2.88 -11.92
CA GLY A 151 14.04 -2.58 -10.61
C GLY A 151 13.21 -1.63 -9.75
N ASP A 152 12.09 -1.10 -10.23
CA ASP A 152 11.15 -0.33 -9.41
C ASP A 152 10.36 -1.24 -8.48
N LEU A 153 9.84 -0.68 -7.41
CA LEU A 153 8.94 -1.32 -6.45
C LEU A 153 7.60 -0.59 -6.46
N LEU A 154 6.55 -1.28 -6.86
CA LEU A 154 5.16 -0.83 -6.77
C LEU A 154 4.51 -1.40 -5.52
N ILE A 155 3.89 -0.54 -4.73
CA ILE A 155 2.99 -0.96 -3.66
C ILE A 155 1.58 -0.51 -4.00
N THR A 156 0.65 -1.46 -4.19
CA THR A 156 -0.77 -1.19 -4.16
C THR A 156 -1.21 -1.13 -2.70
N MET A 157 -1.86 -0.03 -2.30
CA MET A 157 -2.12 0.23 -0.88
C MET A 157 -3.52 0.77 -0.63
N GLY A 158 -4.24 0.16 0.31
CA GLY A 158 -5.57 0.59 0.71
C GLY A 158 -6.49 -0.56 1.13
N ALA A 159 -7.57 -0.25 1.84
CA ALA A 159 -8.58 -1.23 2.28
C ALA A 159 -9.69 -1.48 1.25
N GLY A 160 -9.64 -0.79 0.11
CA GLY A 160 -10.57 -0.95 -1.01
C GLY A 160 -10.05 -1.93 -2.07
N ASP A 161 -10.47 -1.66 -3.30
CA ASP A 161 -10.25 -2.54 -4.46
C ASP A 161 -8.92 -2.35 -5.18
N ILE A 162 -8.05 -1.46 -4.72
CA ILE A 162 -6.77 -1.12 -5.37
C ILE A 162 -5.86 -2.33 -5.59
N VAL A 163 -6.01 -3.39 -4.81
CA VAL A 163 -5.30 -4.66 -4.98
C VAL A 163 -5.48 -5.22 -6.40
N LYS A 164 -6.66 -5.02 -7.01
CA LYS A 164 -6.98 -5.47 -8.37
C LYS A 164 -6.02 -4.91 -9.42
N VAL A 165 -5.50 -3.71 -9.22
CA VAL A 165 -4.48 -3.13 -10.12
C VAL A 165 -3.24 -4.02 -10.17
N GLY A 166 -2.76 -4.49 -9.02
CA GLY A 166 -1.63 -5.42 -8.96
C GLY A 166 -1.93 -6.78 -9.58
N GLU A 167 -3.11 -7.33 -9.29
CA GLU A 167 -3.58 -8.61 -9.79
C GLU A 167 -3.76 -8.57 -11.31
N ASN A 168 -4.46 -7.58 -11.85
CA ASN A 168 -4.65 -7.41 -13.29
C ASN A 168 -3.33 -7.24 -14.05
N LEU A 169 -2.37 -6.49 -13.51
CA LEU A 169 -1.04 -6.33 -14.09
C LEU A 169 -0.31 -7.68 -14.22
N LEU A 170 -0.55 -8.62 -13.31
CA LEU A 170 0.03 -9.96 -13.33
C LEU A 170 -0.77 -10.94 -14.20
N GLY A 171 -2.02 -10.62 -14.52
CA GLY A 171 -2.93 -11.47 -15.31
C GLY A 171 -3.68 -12.49 -14.44
N GLU A 172 -3.92 -12.14 -13.18
CA GLU A 172 -4.69 -12.94 -12.21
C GLU A 172 -6.19 -12.61 -12.26
#